data_8a49942338c7c4057278deb322b234f1
#
_entry.id   8a49942338c7c4057278deb322b234f1
#
_cell.length_a   1.000
_cell.length_b   1.000
_cell.length_c   1.000
_cell.angle_alpha   90.00
_cell.angle_beta   90.00
_cell.angle_gamma   90.00
#
_symmetry.space_group_name_H-M   'P 1'
#
loop_
_entity.id
_entity.type
_entity.pdbx_description
1 polymer ?
#
loop_
_entity_poly.entity_id
_entity_poly.type
_entity_poly.pdbx_seq_one_letter_code
_entity_poly.pdbx_strand_id
1 'polypeptide(L)' 'CLNGATLYVHGLPVCSDCAKGIIQVGIKRVCMRQQEIPEAWLDSWEKTKEMFDEAGVIWEFHP' A
#
# COMPACT_ATOMS: atom_id res chain seq x y z
N CYS A 1 6.96 13.09 11.16
CA CYS A 1 6.54 11.70 11.31
C CYS A 1 5.03 11.60 11.19
N LEU A 2 4.53 10.72 10.34
CA LEU A 2 3.09 10.58 10.06
C LEU A 2 2.49 9.38 10.80
N ASN A 3 2.96 9.12 12.00
CA ASN A 3 2.55 7.97 12.78
C ASN A 3 1.02 7.89 12.92
N GLY A 4 0.44 6.80 12.45
CA GLY A 4 -1.01 6.60 12.49
C GLY A 4 -1.79 7.28 11.37
N ALA A 5 -1.12 7.96 10.46
CA ALA A 5 -1.79 8.68 9.37
C ALA A 5 -2.38 7.72 8.34
N THR A 6 -3.33 8.23 7.57
CA THR A 6 -3.93 7.53 6.44
C THR A 6 -3.40 8.12 5.14
N LEU A 7 -2.99 7.25 4.22
CA LEU A 7 -2.51 7.66 2.90
C LEU A 7 -3.54 7.28 1.85
N TYR A 8 -3.84 8.22 0.95
CA TYR A 8 -4.71 7.97 -0.19
C TYR A 8 -3.87 7.89 -1.45
N VAL A 9 -3.97 6.78 -2.17
CA VAL A 9 -3.19 6.53 -3.38
C VAL A 9 -4.08 6.58 -4.60
N HIS A 10 -3.69 7.40 -5.56
CA HIS A 10 -4.37 7.48 -6.86
C HIS A 10 -3.50 6.79 -7.91
N GLY A 11 -4.14 6.06 -8.82
CA GLY A 11 -3.43 5.32 -9.85
C GLY A 11 -3.20 3.86 -9.44
N LEU A 12 -2.07 3.29 -9.86
CA LEU A 12 -1.77 1.88 -9.58
C LEU A 12 -1.50 1.64 -8.09
N PRO A 13 -1.74 0.40 -7.61
CA PRO A 13 -1.43 0.06 -6.24
C PRO A 13 0.04 0.31 -5.89
N VAL A 14 0.29 0.48 -4.61
CA VAL A 14 1.63 0.76 -4.10
C VAL A 14 2.61 -0.36 -4.44
N CYS A 15 3.77 -0.01 -4.98
CA CYS A 15 4.83 -0.99 -5.23
C CYS A 15 5.63 -1.26 -3.94
N SER A 16 6.45 -2.31 -3.96
CA SER A 16 7.19 -2.71 -2.77
C SER A 16 8.16 -1.62 -2.28
N ASP A 17 8.77 -0.87 -3.19
CA ASP A 17 9.68 0.22 -2.80
C ASP A 17 8.92 1.34 -2.09
N CYS A 18 7.75 1.70 -2.60
CA CYS A 18 6.90 2.71 -1.98
C CYS A 18 6.38 2.22 -0.63
N ALA A 19 6.08 0.92 -0.52
CA ALA A 19 5.60 0.33 0.73
C ALA A 19 6.63 0.48 1.85
N LYS A 20 7.89 0.31 1.55
CA LYS A 20 8.95 0.50 2.54
C LYS A 20 8.95 1.91 3.12
N GLY A 21 8.80 2.91 2.26
CA GLY A 21 8.72 4.30 2.69
C GLY A 21 7.49 4.57 3.55
N ILE A 22 6.36 4.00 3.17
CA ILE A 22 5.11 4.14 3.92
C ILE A 22 5.26 3.59 5.32
N ILE A 23 5.86 2.42 5.45
CA ILE A 23 6.07 1.77 6.73
C ILE A 23 7.03 2.60 7.60
N GLN A 24 8.10 3.12 7.00
CA GLN A 24 9.11 3.89 7.72
C GLN A 24 8.56 5.19 8.31
N VAL A 25 7.65 5.86 7.60
CA VAL A 25 7.09 7.12 8.11
C VAL A 25 5.94 6.90 9.10
N GLY A 26 5.53 5.65 9.32
CA GLY A 26 4.54 5.34 10.35
C GLY A 26 3.09 5.40 9.89
N ILE A 27 2.85 5.38 8.59
CA ILE A 27 1.48 5.33 8.05
C ILE A 27 0.88 3.97 8.40
N LYS A 28 -0.32 3.99 8.96
CA LYS A 28 -0.99 2.77 9.42
C LYS A 28 -2.16 2.33 8.53
N ARG A 29 -2.60 3.18 7.62
CA ARG A 29 -3.71 2.87 6.74
C ARG A 29 -3.44 3.42 5.36
N VAL A 30 -3.69 2.59 4.35
CA VAL A 30 -3.53 2.97 2.94
C VAL A 30 -4.84 2.74 2.23
N CYS A 31 -5.38 3.78 1.64
CA CYS A 31 -6.61 3.71 0.85
C CYS A 31 -6.25 3.82 -0.62
N MET A 32 -6.66 2.85 -1.41
CA MET A 32 -6.35 2.80 -2.83
C MET A 32 -7.64 2.75 -3.64
N ARG A 33 -7.58 3.26 -4.86
CA ARG A 33 -8.73 3.20 -5.75
C ARG A 33 -8.84 1.80 -6.33
N GLN A 34 -10.03 1.23 -6.29
CA GLN A 34 -10.29 -0.08 -6.88
C GLN A 34 -10.15 0.00 -8.39
N GLN A 35 -9.34 -0.89 -8.95
CA GLN A 35 -9.07 -0.92 -10.38
C GLN A 35 -8.47 -2.26 -10.76
N GLU A 36 -8.44 -2.55 -12.06
CA GLU A 36 -7.77 -3.74 -12.56
C GLU A 36 -6.27 -3.58 -12.44
N ILE A 37 -5.61 -4.59 -11.88
CA ILE A 37 -4.16 -4.56 -11.67
C ILE A 37 -3.48 -5.25 -12.86
N PRO A 38 -2.56 -4.56 -13.57
CA PRO A 38 -1.81 -5.19 -14.67
C PRO A 38 -1.03 -6.41 -14.18
N GLU A 39 -0.96 -7.43 -15.01
CA GLU A 39 -0.27 -8.68 -14.66
C GLU A 39 1.18 -8.42 -14.23
N ALA A 40 1.87 -7.54 -14.91
CA ALA A 40 3.26 -7.21 -14.58
C ALA A 40 3.39 -6.55 -13.19
N TRP A 41 2.30 -6.04 -12.64
CA TRP A 41 2.28 -5.37 -11.34
C TRP A 41 1.94 -6.33 -10.19
N LEU A 42 1.37 -7.50 -10.51
CA LEU A 42 0.87 -8.42 -9.49
C LEU A 42 1.94 -8.90 -8.53
N ASP A 43 3.12 -9.24 -9.03
CA ASP A 43 4.22 -9.71 -8.18
C ASP A 43 4.62 -8.66 -7.15
N SER A 44 4.75 -7.42 -7.58
CA SER A 44 5.09 -6.31 -6.70
C SER A 44 3.99 -6.06 -5.68
N TRP A 45 2.74 -6.13 -6.12
CA TRP A 45 1.59 -5.94 -5.25
C TRP A 45 1.49 -7.03 -4.18
N GLU A 46 1.79 -8.28 -4.55
CA GLU A 46 1.80 -9.38 -3.60
C GLU A 46 2.84 -9.17 -2.50
N LYS A 47 4.03 -8.73 -2.86
CA LYS A 47 5.07 -8.38 -1.90
C LYS A 47 4.65 -7.23 -1.00
N THR A 48 3.99 -6.23 -1.56
CA THR A 48 3.48 -5.08 -0.82
C THR A 48 2.47 -5.53 0.25
N LYS A 49 1.56 -6.42 -0.12
CA LYS A 49 0.57 -6.95 0.83
C LYS A 49 1.23 -7.65 2.01
N GLU A 50 2.23 -8.48 1.72
CA GLU A 50 2.98 -9.19 2.77
C GLU A 50 3.68 -8.21 3.71
N MET A 51 4.31 -7.18 3.15
CA MET A 51 5.00 -6.17 3.94
C MET A 51 4.03 -5.41 4.85
N PHE A 52 2.87 -5.05 4.33
CA PHE A 52 1.85 -4.36 5.11
C PHE A 52 1.30 -5.23 6.23
N ASP A 53 1.07 -6.51 5.95
CA ASP A 53 0.60 -7.44 6.97
C ASP A 53 1.61 -7.58 8.11
N GLU A 54 2.88 -7.71 7.78
CA GLU A 54 3.94 -7.81 8.79
C GLU A 54 4.09 -6.54 9.62
N ALA A 55 3.91 -5.38 8.99
CA ALA A 55 4.04 -4.09 9.67
C ALA A 55 2.77 -3.64 10.38
N GLY A 56 1.68 -4.37 10.21
CA GLY A 56 0.40 -4.01 10.81
C GLY A 56 -0.30 -2.85 10.09
N VAL A 57 0.03 -2.62 8.83
CA VAL A 57 -0.61 -1.59 8.03
C VAL A 57 -1.89 -2.14 7.41
N ILE A 58 -2.97 -1.39 7.56
CA ILE A 58 -4.26 -1.75 6.96
C ILE A 58 -4.33 -1.16 5.57
N TRP A 59 -4.72 -1.97 4.59
CA TRP A 59 -4.90 -1.48 3.24
C TRP A 59 -6.32 -1.78 2.75
N GLU A 60 -6.88 -0.85 1.98
CA GLU A 60 -8.26 -0.93 1.51
C GLU A 60 -8.36 -0.46 0.06
N PHE A 61 -9.30 -1.03 -0.67
CA PHE A 61 -9.68 -0.56 -2.00
C PHE A 61 -11.06 0.08 -1.93
N HIS A 62 -11.19 1.25 -2.58
CA HIS A 62 -12.45 1.97 -2.66
C HIS A 62 -12.83 2.19 -4.13
N PRO A 63 -14.11 2.10 -4.49
CA PRO A 63 -14.56 2.30 -5.88
C PRO A 63 -14.31 3.70 -6.39
#